data_67fe8ff94af3497249ce79bcc7fe7d28
#
_entry.id   67fe8ff94af3497249ce79bcc7fe7d28
#
_cell.length_a   1.000
_cell.length_b   1.000
_cell.length_c   1.000
_cell.angle_alpha   90.00
_cell.angle_beta   90.00
_cell.angle_gamma   90.00
#
_symmetry.space_group_name_H-M   'P 1'
#
loop_
_entity.id
_entity.type
_entity.pdbx_description
1 polymer ?
#
loop_
_entity_poly.entity_id
_entity_poly.type
_entity_poly.pdbx_seq_one_letter_code
_entity_poly.pdbx_strand_id
1 'polypeptide(L)'
;MNLPDHKPFASATLRLARRVALPLAFPLLSLLGAPAAFALADTGKAELQAVQGRWADIHYGLPEKQREAAFAELAERAARAVNAEPEAAELRIWHAIVLSTWAGAKGGLGALGLVKEARTELETALRLDPRALDGSAYTSLGSLYYQVPGWPVSFGDDAQAEKLLKQALAINPGGIDPNYFYGDFLSRQKRYAEARTALEKALAASDRPGRESADAGRRAEARRLLEQVAAKLAQGAQ
;
A
#
# COMPACT_ATOMS: atom_id res chain seq x y z
N MET A 1 74.64 -55.40 -6.42
CA MET A 1 76.08 -55.18 -6.37
C MET A 1 76.34 -53.83 -5.80
N ASN A 2 76.71 -53.85 -4.57
CA ASN A 2 77.48 -52.88 -3.76
C ASN A 2 77.22 -51.36 -3.84
N LEU A 3 76.85 -50.91 -2.68
CA LEU A 3 77.14 -49.64 -2.02
C LEU A 3 78.59 -49.06 -2.25
N PRO A 4 78.96 -47.86 -1.88
CA PRO A 4 78.76 -47.28 -0.54
C PRO A 4 78.46 -45.78 -0.46
N ASP A 5 77.96 -45.40 0.70
CA ASP A 5 78.15 -44.21 1.57
C ASP A 5 79.17 -43.14 1.18
N HIS A 6 78.72 -41.91 1.49
CA HIS A 6 79.50 -40.92 2.29
C HIS A 6 78.64 -39.69 2.71
N LYS A 7 78.41 -39.50 4.00
CA LYS A 7 78.27 -38.22 4.70
C LYS A 7 79.67 -37.66 4.99
N PRO A 8 79.94 -36.48 5.44
CA PRO A 8 79.10 -35.39 6.06
C PRO A 8 79.51 -33.97 5.59
N PHE A 9 78.86 -32.92 6.01
CA PHE A 9 79.38 -31.82 6.86
C PHE A 9 78.30 -30.72 7.09
N ALA A 10 78.18 -30.37 8.35
CA ALA A 10 77.34 -29.31 8.86
C ALA A 10 77.87 -27.91 8.53
N SER A 11 76.99 -27.01 8.20
CA SER A 11 77.28 -25.56 8.30
C SER A 11 76.05 -24.83 8.81
N ALA A 12 76.20 -24.27 9.97
CA ALA A 12 75.22 -23.41 10.63
C ALA A 12 75.08 -22.07 9.87
N THR A 13 73.90 -21.73 9.46
CA THR A 13 73.65 -20.36 9.01
C THR A 13 72.41 -19.78 9.73
N LEU A 14 72.72 -18.72 10.35
CA LEU A 14 71.98 -17.68 11.09
C LEU A 14 70.54 -17.49 10.59
N ARG A 15 69.52 -17.78 11.43
CA ARG A 15 68.13 -17.44 11.15
C ARG A 15 67.86 -15.97 11.47
N LEU A 16 67.78 -15.15 10.41
CA LEU A 16 67.31 -13.79 10.51
C LEU A 16 65.77 -13.81 10.58
N ALA A 17 65.21 -13.51 11.77
CA ALA A 17 63.77 -13.45 11.98
C ALA A 17 63.19 -12.20 11.27
N ARG A 18 62.58 -12.39 10.10
CA ARG A 18 61.79 -11.37 9.42
C ARG A 18 60.40 -11.29 10.10
N ARG A 19 60.20 -10.24 10.90
CA ARG A 19 58.87 -9.88 11.44
C ARG A 19 58.02 -9.43 10.26
N VAL A 20 57.08 -10.28 9.85
CA VAL A 20 56.00 -9.94 8.91
C VAL A 20 54.93 -9.19 9.74
N ALA A 21 54.85 -7.90 9.54
CA ALA A 21 53.74 -7.10 10.08
C ALA A 21 52.48 -7.41 9.25
N LEU A 22 51.51 -8.07 9.87
CA LEU A 22 50.18 -8.31 9.30
C LEU A 22 49.43 -6.95 9.35
N PRO A 23 48.92 -6.41 8.23
CA PRO A 23 48.02 -5.26 8.32
C PRO A 23 46.67 -5.73 8.90
N LEU A 24 46.28 -5.20 10.06
CA LEU A 24 44.93 -5.28 10.59
C LEU A 24 43.98 -4.54 9.63
N ALA A 25 43.36 -5.26 8.71
CA ALA A 25 42.24 -4.76 7.93
C ALA A 25 41.03 -4.68 8.88
N PHE A 26 40.70 -3.49 9.37
CA PHE A 26 39.43 -3.19 10.01
C PHE A 26 38.33 -3.31 8.92
N PRO A 27 37.35 -4.18 9.09
CA PRO A 27 36.18 -4.12 8.23
C PRO A 27 35.43 -2.82 8.54
N LEU A 28 35.37 -1.91 7.57
CA LEU A 28 34.47 -0.77 7.59
C LEU A 28 33.06 -1.34 7.51
N LEU A 29 32.44 -1.54 8.68
CA LEU A 29 31.03 -1.92 8.78
C LEU A 29 30.22 -0.73 8.31
N SER A 30 29.88 -0.69 7.02
CA SER A 30 28.92 0.24 6.45
C SER A 30 27.58 -0.04 7.13
N LEU A 31 27.26 0.72 8.18
CA LEU A 31 25.87 0.84 8.64
C LEU A 31 25.10 1.46 7.46
N LEU A 32 24.52 0.60 6.63
CA LEU A 32 23.38 0.96 5.78
C LEU A 32 22.24 1.26 6.78
N GLY A 33 22.15 2.53 7.20
CA GLY A 33 21.02 3.03 7.94
C GLY A 33 19.79 2.77 7.09
N ALA A 34 18.89 1.89 7.54
CA ALA A 34 17.55 1.85 7.02
C ALA A 34 17.00 3.29 7.06
N PRO A 35 16.33 3.78 6.01
CA PRO A 35 15.74 5.09 6.07
C PRO A 35 14.82 5.12 7.31
N ALA A 36 15.13 6.02 8.25
CA ALA A 36 14.24 6.27 9.36
C ALA A 36 12.91 6.73 8.75
N ALA A 37 11.86 5.93 8.90
CA ALA A 37 10.51 6.39 8.59
C ALA A 37 10.30 7.65 9.43
N PHE A 38 10.21 8.81 8.79
CA PHE A 38 9.94 10.05 9.49
C PHE A 38 8.53 9.93 10.07
N ALA A 39 8.44 9.89 11.40
CA ALA A 39 7.15 9.89 12.08
C ALA A 39 6.41 11.18 11.70
N LEU A 40 5.17 11.04 11.27
CA LEU A 40 4.29 12.16 10.93
C LEU A 40 4.23 13.16 12.09
N ALA A 41 4.47 14.45 11.82
CA ALA A 41 4.42 15.50 12.82
C ALA A 41 3.00 15.62 13.43
N ASP A 42 2.88 16.22 14.61
CA ASP A 42 1.56 16.32 15.26
C ASP A 42 0.57 17.16 14.45
N THR A 43 1.07 18.18 13.72
CA THR A 43 0.28 18.95 12.75
C THR A 43 -0.20 18.08 11.61
N GLY A 44 0.66 17.23 11.04
CA GLY A 44 0.30 16.29 10.00
C GLY A 44 -0.70 15.23 10.46
N LYS A 45 -0.57 14.74 11.70
CA LYS A 45 -1.56 13.83 12.30
C LYS A 45 -2.94 14.48 12.42
N ALA A 46 -2.98 15.73 12.87
CA ALA A 46 -4.22 16.49 12.99
C ALA A 46 -4.88 16.73 11.61
N GLU A 47 -4.07 17.08 10.60
CA GLU A 47 -4.56 17.23 9.22
C GLU A 47 -5.03 15.90 8.63
N LEU A 48 -4.31 14.82 8.86
CA LEU A 48 -4.73 13.48 8.45
C LEU A 48 -6.10 13.11 9.01
N GLN A 49 -6.30 13.27 10.32
CA GLN A 49 -7.58 13.02 10.98
C GLN A 49 -8.70 13.89 10.43
N ALA A 50 -8.42 15.18 10.21
CA ALA A 50 -9.41 16.12 9.67
C ALA A 50 -9.80 15.76 8.22
N VAL A 51 -8.85 15.35 7.37
CA VAL A 51 -9.14 14.88 6.01
C VAL A 51 -9.95 13.58 6.04
N GLN A 52 -9.59 12.66 6.92
CA GLN A 52 -10.31 11.39 7.11
C GLN A 52 -11.76 11.59 7.56
N GLY A 53 -11.99 12.41 8.54
CA GLY A 53 -13.33 12.72 9.04
C GLY A 53 -14.16 13.40 7.96
N ARG A 54 -13.61 14.45 7.34
CA ARG A 54 -14.32 15.19 6.28
C ARG A 54 -14.65 14.31 5.07
N TRP A 55 -13.75 13.40 4.69
CA TRP A 55 -14.04 12.45 3.63
C TRP A 55 -15.25 11.57 3.94
N ALA A 56 -15.33 11.05 5.17
CA ALA A 56 -16.47 10.23 5.59
C ALA A 56 -17.79 11.01 5.57
N ASP A 57 -17.78 12.26 6.07
CA ASP A 57 -18.93 13.16 6.03
C ASP A 57 -19.42 13.41 4.59
N ILE A 58 -18.50 13.66 3.66
CA ILE A 58 -18.84 13.87 2.25
C ILE A 58 -19.38 12.59 1.63
N HIS A 59 -18.63 11.49 1.80
CA HIS A 59 -18.91 10.24 1.08
C HIS A 59 -20.22 9.58 1.53
N TYR A 60 -20.47 9.59 2.83
CA TYR A 60 -21.62 8.90 3.42
C TYR A 60 -22.76 9.84 3.83
N GLY A 61 -22.46 11.11 4.11
CA GLY A 61 -23.45 12.07 4.63
C GLY A 61 -24.04 13.03 3.58
N LEU A 62 -23.27 13.44 2.56
CA LEU A 62 -23.77 14.40 1.59
C LEU A 62 -24.59 13.75 0.47
N PRO A 63 -25.62 14.45 -0.04
CA PRO A 63 -26.29 14.10 -1.28
C PRO A 63 -25.29 14.04 -2.45
N GLU A 64 -25.48 13.10 -3.38
CA GLU A 64 -24.56 12.84 -4.49
C GLU A 64 -24.19 14.11 -5.29
N LYS A 65 -25.17 14.94 -5.61
CA LYS A 65 -24.99 16.20 -6.36
C LYS A 65 -24.08 17.24 -5.70
N GLN A 66 -23.80 17.10 -4.40
CA GLN A 66 -22.93 18.02 -3.64
C GLN A 66 -21.51 17.46 -3.45
N ARG A 67 -21.31 16.17 -3.73
CA ARG A 67 -20.05 15.48 -3.43
C ARG A 67 -18.89 15.96 -4.29
N GLU A 68 -19.11 16.24 -5.59
CA GLU A 68 -18.05 16.67 -6.50
C GLU A 68 -17.35 17.92 -5.99
N ALA A 69 -18.10 18.99 -5.70
CA ALA A 69 -17.55 20.26 -5.19
C ALA A 69 -16.87 20.08 -3.82
N ALA A 70 -17.51 19.32 -2.91
CA ALA A 70 -16.96 19.09 -1.58
C ALA A 70 -15.66 18.25 -1.62
N PHE A 71 -15.55 17.28 -2.52
CA PHE A 71 -14.30 16.53 -2.71
C PHE A 71 -13.21 17.39 -3.38
N ALA A 72 -13.56 18.31 -4.29
CA ALA A 72 -12.59 19.22 -4.88
C ALA A 72 -11.94 20.10 -3.79
N GLU A 73 -12.72 20.70 -2.90
CA GLU A 73 -12.21 21.48 -1.76
C GLU A 73 -11.35 20.62 -0.81
N LEU A 74 -11.79 19.39 -0.54
CA LEU A 74 -11.03 18.47 0.31
C LEU A 74 -9.70 18.04 -0.33
N ALA A 75 -9.66 17.87 -1.66
CA ALA A 75 -8.44 17.57 -2.39
C ALA A 75 -7.40 18.67 -2.27
N GLU A 76 -7.83 19.96 -2.37
CA GLU A 76 -6.93 21.10 -2.13
C GLU A 76 -6.37 21.12 -0.70
N ARG A 77 -7.19 20.77 0.31
CA ARG A 77 -6.72 20.67 1.70
C ARG A 77 -5.68 19.55 1.83
N ALA A 78 -5.97 18.37 1.30
CA ALA A 78 -5.06 17.23 1.35
C ALA A 78 -3.74 17.52 0.61
N ALA A 79 -3.80 18.21 -0.53
CA ALA A 79 -2.61 18.64 -1.26
C ALA A 79 -1.73 19.60 -0.44
N ARG A 80 -2.35 20.55 0.28
CA ARG A 80 -1.59 21.44 1.20
C ARG A 80 -0.90 20.66 2.31
N ALA A 81 -1.54 19.65 2.88
CA ALA A 81 -0.95 18.79 3.89
C ALA A 81 0.26 18.02 3.35
N VAL A 82 0.15 17.44 2.14
CA VAL A 82 1.28 16.78 1.45
C VAL A 82 2.42 17.77 1.19
N ASN A 83 2.12 19.00 0.77
CA ASN A 83 3.16 20.02 0.52
C ASN A 83 3.88 20.46 1.80
N ALA A 84 3.20 20.44 2.94
CA ALA A 84 3.81 20.75 4.24
C ALA A 84 4.72 19.62 4.76
N GLU A 85 4.38 18.37 4.51
CA GLU A 85 5.15 17.19 4.91
C GLU A 85 5.28 16.21 3.73
N PRO A 86 6.14 16.49 2.74
CA PRO A 86 6.18 15.73 1.47
C PRO A 86 6.67 14.29 1.60
N GLU A 87 7.34 13.94 2.69
CA GLU A 87 7.81 12.58 2.97
C GLU A 87 6.81 11.75 3.82
N ALA A 88 5.64 12.32 4.14
CA ALA A 88 4.60 11.62 4.88
C ALA A 88 3.75 10.73 3.95
N ALA A 89 4.00 9.42 3.98
CA ALA A 89 3.27 8.45 3.17
C ALA A 89 1.76 8.48 3.46
N GLU A 90 1.36 8.68 4.71
CA GLU A 90 -0.03 8.72 5.16
C GLU A 90 -0.83 9.86 4.52
N LEU A 91 -0.22 11.05 4.43
CA LEU A 91 -0.86 12.21 3.81
C LEU A 91 -1.03 12.02 2.29
N ARG A 92 -0.03 11.44 1.63
CA ARG A 92 -0.11 11.08 0.20
C ARG A 92 -1.19 10.05 -0.07
N ILE A 93 -1.29 9.01 0.77
CA ILE A 93 -2.35 8.00 0.66
C ILE A 93 -3.72 8.67 0.74
N TRP A 94 -3.91 9.58 1.70
CA TRP A 94 -5.21 10.23 1.86
C TRP A 94 -5.50 11.27 0.78
N HIS A 95 -4.50 11.98 0.27
CA HIS A 95 -4.67 12.82 -0.92
C HIS A 95 -5.15 11.98 -2.11
N ALA A 96 -4.52 10.83 -2.36
CA ALA A 96 -4.90 9.91 -3.42
C ALA A 96 -6.33 9.34 -3.26
N ILE A 97 -6.73 8.97 -2.03
CA ILE A 97 -8.09 8.50 -1.73
C ILE A 97 -9.12 9.60 -2.05
N VAL A 98 -8.85 10.84 -1.66
CA VAL A 98 -9.72 11.98 -1.95
C VAL A 98 -9.81 12.21 -3.47
N LEU A 99 -8.68 12.25 -4.18
CA LEU A 99 -8.64 12.39 -5.64
C LEU A 99 -9.43 11.28 -6.36
N SER A 100 -9.27 10.03 -5.91
CA SER A 100 -9.98 8.87 -6.46
C SER A 100 -11.50 8.97 -6.26
N THR A 101 -11.91 9.42 -5.07
CA THR A 101 -13.32 9.58 -4.74
C THR A 101 -13.92 10.78 -5.50
N TRP A 102 -13.17 11.87 -5.63
CA TRP A 102 -13.54 13.01 -6.48
C TRP A 102 -13.69 12.57 -7.93
N ALA A 103 -12.76 11.80 -8.46
CA ALA A 103 -12.84 11.25 -9.81
C ALA A 103 -14.14 10.46 -10.03
N GLY A 104 -14.52 9.64 -9.04
CA GLY A 104 -15.79 8.90 -9.08
C GLY A 104 -17.02 9.80 -9.07
N ALA A 105 -17.03 10.88 -8.25
CA ALA A 105 -18.11 11.85 -8.19
C ALA A 105 -18.22 12.70 -9.47
N LYS A 106 -17.07 13.05 -10.07
CA LYS A 106 -16.99 13.84 -11.29
C LYS A 106 -17.41 13.05 -12.54
N GLY A 107 -16.94 11.83 -12.65
CA GLY A 107 -17.19 10.96 -13.80
C GLY A 107 -16.59 11.42 -15.12
N GLY A 108 -16.81 10.63 -16.17
CA GLY A 108 -16.43 10.96 -17.55
C GLY A 108 -14.91 11.14 -17.76
N LEU A 109 -14.55 11.71 -18.91
CA LEU A 109 -13.14 11.92 -19.28
C LEU A 109 -12.41 12.91 -18.36
N GLY A 110 -13.14 13.85 -17.75
CA GLY A 110 -12.58 14.81 -16.79
C GLY A 110 -12.02 14.18 -15.51
N ALA A 111 -12.41 12.95 -15.19
CA ALA A 111 -11.90 12.19 -14.06
C ALA A 111 -10.49 11.58 -14.30
N LEU A 112 -10.08 11.42 -15.57
CA LEU A 112 -8.83 10.71 -15.91
C LEU A 112 -7.57 11.40 -15.37
N GLY A 113 -7.55 12.73 -15.29
CA GLY A 113 -6.45 13.48 -14.68
C GLY A 113 -6.31 13.14 -13.21
N LEU A 114 -7.43 13.14 -12.49
CA LEU A 114 -7.47 12.86 -11.04
C LEU A 114 -7.00 11.44 -10.70
N VAL A 115 -7.43 10.43 -11.46
CA VAL A 115 -7.00 9.05 -11.18
C VAL A 115 -5.52 8.81 -11.51
N LYS A 116 -4.95 9.53 -12.50
CA LYS A 116 -3.52 9.50 -12.80
C LYS A 116 -2.70 10.13 -11.67
N GLU A 117 -3.14 11.26 -11.16
CA GLU A 117 -2.53 11.93 -10.02
C GLU A 117 -2.61 11.04 -8.76
N ALA A 118 -3.79 10.50 -8.45
CA ALA A 118 -3.98 9.56 -7.36
C ALA A 118 -3.03 8.36 -7.45
N ARG A 119 -2.85 7.80 -8.64
CA ARG A 119 -1.88 6.72 -8.88
C ARG A 119 -0.47 7.16 -8.52
N THR A 120 -0.03 8.33 -8.98
CA THR A 120 1.33 8.87 -8.71
C THR A 120 1.56 9.06 -7.22
N GLU A 121 0.57 9.59 -6.49
CA GLU A 121 0.65 9.76 -5.03
C GLU A 121 0.77 8.41 -4.31
N LEU A 122 -0.02 7.41 -4.71
CA LEU A 122 0.04 6.07 -4.11
C LEU A 122 1.36 5.35 -4.42
N GLU A 123 1.86 5.45 -5.64
CA GLU A 123 3.17 4.91 -6.02
C GLU A 123 4.30 5.58 -5.24
N THR A 124 4.18 6.88 -4.95
CA THR A 124 5.13 7.62 -4.12
C THR A 124 5.02 7.17 -2.65
N ALA A 125 3.82 7.07 -2.11
CA ALA A 125 3.59 6.57 -0.76
C ALA A 125 4.18 5.16 -0.55
N LEU A 126 4.03 4.26 -1.52
CA LEU A 126 4.64 2.92 -1.48
C LEU A 126 6.17 2.93 -1.48
N ARG A 127 6.81 3.94 -2.09
CA ARG A 127 8.27 4.09 -2.02
C ARG A 127 8.72 4.63 -0.67
N LEU A 128 7.93 5.49 -0.04
CA LEU A 128 8.22 6.09 1.26
C LEU A 128 8.01 5.08 2.40
N ASP A 129 6.81 4.55 2.51
CA ASP A 129 6.47 3.50 3.47
C ASP A 129 5.35 2.58 2.92
N PRO A 130 5.69 1.37 2.45
CA PRO A 130 4.71 0.41 1.95
C PRO A 130 3.75 -0.13 3.01
N ARG A 131 4.05 0.08 4.30
CA ARG A 131 3.21 -0.36 5.42
C ARG A 131 2.39 0.75 6.05
N ALA A 132 2.54 2.01 5.61
CA ALA A 132 1.78 3.14 6.12
C ALA A 132 0.27 2.85 6.10
N LEU A 133 -0.41 3.22 7.20
CA LEU A 133 -1.85 2.97 7.38
C LEU A 133 -2.25 1.52 7.06
N ASP A 134 -1.48 0.56 7.58
CA ASP A 134 -1.71 -0.88 7.41
C ASP A 134 -1.81 -1.32 5.94
N GLY A 135 -0.96 -0.76 5.08
CA GLY A 135 -0.90 -1.08 3.66
C GLY A 135 -2.02 -0.47 2.81
N SER A 136 -2.62 0.63 3.28
CA SER A 136 -3.73 1.31 2.60
C SER A 136 -3.38 1.77 1.18
N ALA A 137 -2.10 2.08 0.90
CA ALA A 137 -1.65 2.40 -0.45
C ALA A 137 -1.86 1.24 -1.43
N TYR A 138 -1.58 0.00 -1.01
CA TYR A 138 -1.85 -1.19 -1.84
C TYR A 138 -3.33 -1.39 -2.09
N THR A 139 -4.18 -1.22 -1.07
CA THR A 139 -5.64 -1.31 -1.20
C THR A 139 -6.15 -0.29 -2.21
N SER A 140 -5.75 0.97 -2.04
CA SER A 140 -6.22 2.08 -2.88
C SER A 140 -5.72 1.98 -4.31
N LEU A 141 -4.44 1.64 -4.52
CA LEU A 141 -3.86 1.47 -5.84
C LEU A 141 -4.48 0.26 -6.56
N GLY A 142 -4.68 -0.86 -5.85
CA GLY A 142 -5.37 -2.03 -6.38
C GLY A 142 -6.79 -1.69 -6.82
N SER A 143 -7.53 -0.89 -6.03
CA SER A 143 -8.87 -0.47 -6.39
C SER A 143 -8.89 0.43 -7.64
N LEU A 144 -7.93 1.31 -7.80
CA LEU A 144 -7.79 2.12 -9.02
C LEU A 144 -7.60 1.25 -10.25
N TYR A 145 -6.72 0.26 -10.19
CA TYR A 145 -6.41 -0.59 -11.34
C TYR A 145 -7.60 -1.38 -11.89
N TYR A 146 -8.56 -1.81 -11.08
CA TYR A 146 -9.75 -2.50 -11.60
C TYR A 146 -10.96 -1.59 -11.84
N GLN A 147 -10.95 -0.35 -11.33
CA GLN A 147 -12.07 0.58 -11.51
C GLN A 147 -11.86 1.52 -12.70
N VAL A 148 -10.63 1.77 -13.08
CA VAL A 148 -10.27 2.66 -14.17
C VAL A 148 -10.25 1.88 -15.49
N PRO A 149 -10.70 2.45 -16.61
CA PRO A 149 -10.60 1.79 -17.92
C PRO A 149 -9.16 1.38 -18.25
N GLY A 150 -9.02 0.24 -18.94
CA GLY A 150 -7.74 -0.21 -19.45
C GLY A 150 -7.25 0.56 -20.67
N TRP A 151 -6.07 0.15 -21.18
CA TRP A 151 -5.53 0.72 -22.42
C TRP A 151 -6.51 0.55 -23.59
N PRO A 152 -6.64 1.51 -24.54
CA PRO A 152 -5.84 2.74 -24.67
C PRO A 152 -6.36 3.95 -23.87
N VAL A 153 -7.46 3.84 -23.14
CA VAL A 153 -8.11 4.98 -22.46
C VAL A 153 -7.35 5.39 -21.20
N SER A 154 -6.94 4.43 -20.40
CA SER A 154 -6.21 4.66 -19.15
C SER A 154 -5.33 3.44 -18.80
N PHE A 155 -5.04 3.25 -17.50
CA PHE A 155 -4.07 2.27 -16.98
C PHE A 155 -4.72 1.06 -16.29
N GLY A 156 -6.02 0.85 -16.40
CA GLY A 156 -6.70 -0.27 -15.75
C GLY A 156 -6.09 -1.62 -16.12
N ASP A 157 -5.92 -2.50 -15.13
CA ASP A 157 -5.29 -3.82 -15.27
C ASP A 157 -5.73 -4.71 -14.10
N ASP A 158 -6.54 -5.71 -14.39
CA ASP A 158 -7.09 -6.63 -13.38
C ASP A 158 -6.00 -7.51 -12.74
N ALA A 159 -4.97 -7.91 -13.47
CA ALA A 159 -3.89 -8.72 -12.93
C ALA A 159 -3.05 -7.92 -11.93
N GLN A 160 -2.76 -6.67 -12.25
CA GLN A 160 -2.07 -5.75 -11.35
C GLN A 160 -2.95 -5.42 -10.13
N ALA A 161 -4.26 -5.24 -10.32
CA ALA A 161 -5.22 -5.02 -9.24
C ALA A 161 -5.21 -6.18 -8.24
N GLU A 162 -5.34 -7.42 -8.72
CA GLU A 162 -5.34 -8.60 -7.84
C GLU A 162 -4.03 -8.73 -7.06
N LYS A 163 -2.89 -8.50 -7.72
CA LYS A 163 -1.58 -8.53 -7.07
C LYS A 163 -1.50 -7.54 -5.91
N LEU A 164 -1.90 -6.30 -6.13
CA LEU A 164 -1.86 -5.22 -5.13
C LEU A 164 -2.83 -5.50 -3.97
N LEU A 165 -4.06 -5.93 -4.27
CA LEU A 165 -5.04 -6.26 -3.23
C LEU A 165 -4.59 -7.44 -2.35
N LYS A 166 -3.92 -8.45 -2.93
CA LYS A 166 -3.30 -9.54 -2.16
C LYS A 166 -2.14 -9.05 -1.29
N GLN A 167 -1.35 -8.06 -1.74
CA GLN A 167 -0.32 -7.42 -0.91
C GLN A 167 -0.93 -6.67 0.28
N ALA A 168 -2.04 -5.95 0.05
CA ALA A 168 -2.79 -5.31 1.13
C ALA A 168 -3.27 -6.31 2.18
N LEU A 169 -3.85 -7.44 1.74
CA LEU A 169 -4.31 -8.52 2.62
C LEU A 169 -3.17 -9.23 3.37
N ALA A 170 -1.97 -9.32 2.78
CA ALA A 170 -0.79 -9.86 3.45
C ALA A 170 -0.33 -8.96 4.62
N ILE A 171 -0.53 -7.64 4.51
CA ILE A 171 -0.19 -6.67 5.57
C ILE A 171 -1.32 -6.61 6.60
N ASN A 172 -2.57 -6.54 6.16
CA ASN A 172 -3.75 -6.36 7.01
C ASN A 172 -4.86 -7.37 6.65
N PRO A 173 -4.71 -8.65 7.04
CA PRO A 173 -5.64 -9.73 6.67
C PRO A 173 -7.03 -9.58 7.28
N GLY A 174 -7.16 -8.88 8.40
CA GLY A 174 -8.43 -8.63 9.11
C GLY A 174 -9.02 -7.25 8.88
N GLY A 175 -8.40 -6.42 8.05
CA GLY A 175 -8.85 -5.05 7.82
C GLY A 175 -10.15 -4.97 7.02
N ILE A 176 -10.99 -3.98 7.36
CA ILE A 176 -12.28 -3.78 6.68
C ILE A 176 -12.09 -3.41 5.20
N ASP A 177 -11.25 -2.41 4.90
CA ASP A 177 -11.07 -1.92 3.53
C ASP A 177 -10.38 -2.94 2.61
N PRO A 178 -9.24 -3.59 2.97
CA PRO A 178 -8.60 -4.54 2.07
C PRO A 178 -9.51 -5.74 1.74
N ASN A 179 -10.29 -6.24 2.71
CA ASN A 179 -11.24 -7.32 2.47
C ASN A 179 -12.44 -6.86 1.63
N TYR A 180 -12.96 -5.65 1.86
CA TYR A 180 -14.03 -5.10 1.05
C TYR A 180 -13.62 -4.93 -0.42
N PHE A 181 -12.50 -4.25 -0.68
CA PHE A 181 -12.04 -3.99 -2.06
C PHE A 181 -11.62 -5.27 -2.78
N TYR A 182 -11.07 -6.25 -2.07
CA TYR A 182 -10.80 -7.55 -2.67
C TYR A 182 -12.10 -8.30 -2.99
N GLY A 183 -13.11 -8.22 -2.12
CA GLY A 183 -14.44 -8.77 -2.36
C GLY A 183 -15.15 -8.11 -3.56
N ASP A 184 -15.07 -6.77 -3.70
CA ASP A 184 -15.61 -6.04 -4.87
C ASP A 184 -14.89 -6.47 -6.15
N PHE A 185 -13.56 -6.52 -6.15
CA PHE A 185 -12.78 -7.02 -7.28
C PHE A 185 -13.21 -8.44 -7.68
N LEU A 186 -13.26 -9.37 -6.74
CA LEU A 186 -13.65 -10.76 -7.00
C LEU A 186 -15.09 -10.87 -7.55
N SER A 187 -16.02 -10.06 -7.03
CA SER A 187 -17.39 -9.98 -7.53
C SER A 187 -17.44 -9.56 -9.01
N ARG A 188 -16.65 -8.54 -9.40
CA ARG A 188 -16.52 -8.10 -10.79
C ARG A 188 -15.89 -9.17 -11.69
N GLN A 189 -14.96 -9.97 -11.15
CA GLN A 189 -14.39 -11.14 -11.83
C GLN A 189 -15.32 -12.37 -11.83
N LYS A 190 -16.55 -12.24 -11.32
CA LYS A 190 -17.55 -13.34 -11.18
C LYS A 190 -17.07 -14.50 -10.30
N ARG A 191 -16.07 -14.27 -9.46
CA ARG A 191 -15.55 -15.23 -8.47
C ARG A 191 -16.35 -15.11 -7.18
N TYR A 192 -17.66 -15.37 -7.28
CA TYR A 192 -18.63 -15.04 -6.24
C TYR A 192 -18.41 -15.76 -4.89
N ALA A 193 -17.96 -17.02 -4.91
CA ALA A 193 -17.68 -17.75 -3.67
C ALA A 193 -16.53 -17.13 -2.87
N GLU A 194 -15.48 -16.70 -3.56
CA GLU A 194 -14.34 -16.03 -2.95
C GLU A 194 -14.71 -14.61 -2.51
N ALA A 195 -15.51 -13.90 -3.33
CA ALA A 195 -16.04 -12.57 -3.00
C ALA A 195 -16.85 -12.61 -1.69
N ARG A 196 -17.73 -13.61 -1.52
CA ARG A 196 -18.49 -13.82 -0.28
C ARG A 196 -17.57 -13.93 0.93
N THR A 197 -16.54 -14.79 0.84
CA THR A 197 -15.59 -15.00 1.93
C THR A 197 -14.84 -13.71 2.31
N ALA A 198 -14.43 -12.92 1.33
CA ALA A 198 -13.76 -11.65 1.58
C ALA A 198 -14.70 -10.62 2.23
N LEU A 199 -15.94 -10.50 1.75
CA LEU A 199 -16.94 -9.59 2.30
C LEU A 199 -17.36 -9.95 3.72
N GLU A 200 -17.49 -11.24 4.04
CA GLU A 200 -17.74 -11.72 5.40
C GLU A 200 -16.62 -11.31 6.36
N LYS A 201 -15.34 -11.42 5.92
CA LYS A 201 -14.19 -10.91 6.69
C LYS A 201 -14.23 -9.40 6.88
N ALA A 202 -14.61 -8.63 5.83
CA ALA A 202 -14.77 -7.19 5.95
C ALA A 202 -15.83 -6.82 7.01
N LEU A 203 -16.93 -7.56 7.07
CA LEU A 203 -17.99 -7.34 8.07
C LEU A 203 -17.57 -7.73 9.49
N ALA A 204 -16.68 -8.72 9.63
CA ALA A 204 -16.15 -9.18 10.91
C ALA A 204 -14.96 -8.35 11.42
N ALA A 205 -14.45 -7.39 10.63
CA ALA A 205 -13.32 -6.53 11.00
C ALA A 205 -13.63 -5.71 12.26
N SER A 206 -12.60 -5.49 13.09
CA SER A 206 -12.70 -4.65 14.29
C SER A 206 -12.94 -3.17 13.92
N ASP A 207 -13.58 -2.44 14.83
CA ASP A 207 -13.76 -1.00 14.71
C ASP A 207 -12.41 -0.28 14.81
N ARG A 208 -12.27 0.80 14.06
CA ARG A 208 -11.08 1.67 14.09
C ARG A 208 -11.39 2.93 14.90
N PRO A 209 -10.61 3.23 15.95
CA PRO A 209 -10.83 4.44 16.73
C PRO A 209 -10.81 5.71 15.86
N GLY A 210 -11.81 6.57 16.02
CA GLY A 210 -11.96 7.81 15.26
C GLY A 210 -12.39 7.61 13.79
N ARG A 211 -12.84 6.41 13.43
CA ARG A 211 -13.30 6.09 12.07
C ARG A 211 -14.72 5.51 12.03
N GLU A 212 -15.50 5.75 13.05
CA GLU A 212 -16.82 5.12 13.28
C GLU A 212 -17.77 5.34 12.09
N SER A 213 -17.87 6.55 11.57
CA SER A 213 -18.72 6.88 10.41
C SER A 213 -18.25 6.17 9.14
N ALA A 214 -16.92 6.15 8.91
CA ALA A 214 -16.33 5.48 7.76
C ALA A 214 -16.55 3.97 7.83
N ASP A 215 -16.36 3.37 9.00
CA ASP A 215 -16.54 1.92 9.23
C ASP A 215 -18.00 1.51 9.09
N ALA A 216 -18.94 2.29 9.63
CA ALA A 216 -20.38 2.06 9.47
C ALA A 216 -20.79 2.12 7.99
N GLY A 217 -20.32 3.13 7.26
CA GLY A 217 -20.57 3.29 5.83
C GLY A 217 -19.99 2.12 5.02
N ARG A 218 -18.73 1.73 5.27
CA ARG A 218 -18.08 0.62 4.58
C ARG A 218 -18.77 -0.71 4.84
N ARG A 219 -19.20 -0.97 6.08
CA ARG A 219 -20.00 -2.16 6.40
C ARG A 219 -21.35 -2.16 5.68
N ALA A 220 -22.00 -1.01 5.53
CA ALA A 220 -23.24 -0.93 4.76
C ALA A 220 -23.02 -1.25 3.28
N GLU A 221 -21.91 -0.80 2.69
CA GLU A 221 -21.51 -1.17 1.33
C GLU A 221 -21.21 -2.67 1.22
N ALA A 222 -20.46 -3.23 2.17
CA ALA A 222 -20.12 -4.64 2.18
C ALA A 222 -21.37 -5.52 2.29
N ARG A 223 -22.38 -5.16 3.12
CA ARG A 223 -23.67 -5.89 3.21
C ARG A 223 -24.41 -5.88 1.88
N ARG A 224 -24.56 -4.71 1.25
CA ARG A 224 -25.24 -4.61 -0.06
C ARG A 224 -24.56 -5.46 -1.13
N LEU A 225 -23.23 -5.43 -1.17
CA LEU A 225 -22.49 -6.24 -2.14
C LEU A 225 -22.59 -7.73 -1.83
N LEU A 226 -22.58 -8.11 -0.56
CA LEU A 226 -22.75 -9.50 -0.14
C LEU A 226 -24.13 -10.07 -0.54
N GLU A 227 -25.20 -9.27 -0.43
CA GLU A 227 -26.54 -9.63 -0.90
C GLU A 227 -26.55 -9.86 -2.41
N GLN A 228 -25.89 -8.99 -3.20
CA GLN A 228 -25.75 -9.16 -4.65
C GLN A 228 -24.98 -10.44 -5.01
N VAL A 229 -23.87 -10.69 -4.32
CA VAL A 229 -23.06 -11.90 -4.50
C VAL A 229 -23.85 -13.16 -4.16
N ALA A 230 -24.62 -13.16 -3.06
CA ALA A 230 -25.47 -14.29 -2.66
C ALA A 230 -26.54 -14.59 -3.73
N ALA A 231 -27.18 -13.57 -4.29
CA ALA A 231 -28.15 -13.74 -5.38
C ALA A 231 -27.51 -14.36 -6.63
N LYS A 232 -26.25 -13.97 -6.98
CA LYS A 232 -25.54 -14.56 -8.11
C LYS A 232 -25.15 -16.02 -7.88
N LEU A 233 -24.77 -16.39 -6.66
CA LEU A 233 -24.47 -17.77 -6.30
C LEU A 233 -25.71 -18.65 -6.39
N ALA A 234 -26.87 -18.16 -5.95
CA ALA A 234 -28.14 -18.88 -6.05
C ALA A 234 -28.59 -19.11 -7.51
N GLN A 235 -28.35 -18.14 -8.40
CA GLN A 235 -28.64 -18.26 -9.83
C GLN A 235 -27.73 -19.27 -10.54
N GLY A 236 -26.48 -19.40 -10.13
CA GLY A 236 -25.51 -20.33 -10.73
C GLY A 236 -25.64 -21.77 -10.22
N ALA A 237 -26.47 -22.00 -9.20
CA ALA A 237 -26.74 -23.31 -8.63
C ALA A 237 -27.99 -23.99 -9.25
N GLN A 238 -28.72 -23.31 -10.14
CA GLN A 238 -29.85 -23.83 -10.92
C GLN A 238 -29.37 -24.23 -12.31
#